data_843d6c2d73262470bd3dcc81400ce598
#
_entry.id   843d6c2d73262470bd3dcc81400ce598
#
_cell.length_a   1.000
_cell.length_b   1.000
_cell.length_c   1.000
_cell.angle_alpha   90.00
_cell.angle_beta   90.00
_cell.angle_gamma   90.00
#
_symmetry.space_group_name_H-M   'P 1'
#
loop_
_entity.id
_entity.type
_entity.pdbx_description
1 polymer ?
#
loop_
_entity_poly.entity_id
_entity_poly.type
_entity_poly.pdbx_seq_one_letter_code
_entity_poly.pdbx_strand_id
1 'polypeptide(L)'
;MGGKVIPDSHLDLFQKKAFGHLVTLMPNGQPQVTPIWIDYDGRYVVLNTAAGRQKDKNLERDGRVALSIIDPDNPYRYLEVRGHVAERTLEGANQHIDAMAKKYIGQDKYPWGQPGEVRVIYKVAVDHTTSM
;
A
#
# COMPACT_ATOMS: atom_id res chain seq x y z
N MET A 1 22.82 4.71 8.31
CA MET A 1 22.19 4.93 7.00
C MET A 1 20.70 4.69 7.14
N GLY A 2 19.90 5.62 6.76
CA GLY A 2 18.46 5.41 6.74
C GLY A 2 18.07 4.40 5.68
N GLY A 3 16.82 3.97 5.69
CA GLY A 3 16.24 3.15 4.66
C GLY A 3 16.27 3.84 3.30
N LYS A 4 16.00 3.09 2.26
CA LYS A 4 15.88 3.66 0.93
C LYS A 4 14.66 4.56 0.86
N VAL A 5 14.69 5.52 -0.02
CA VAL A 5 13.55 6.42 -0.26
C VAL A 5 13.06 6.22 -1.68
N ILE A 6 11.84 6.67 -1.92
CA ILE A 6 11.28 6.66 -3.27
C ILE A 6 12.04 7.70 -4.12
N PRO A 7 12.48 7.36 -5.33
CA PRO A 7 13.12 8.33 -6.20
C PRO A 7 12.18 9.50 -6.51
N ASP A 8 12.73 10.71 -6.51
CA ASP A 8 11.94 11.92 -6.80
C ASP A 8 11.22 11.82 -8.15
N SER A 9 11.86 11.17 -9.12
CA SER A 9 11.31 10.98 -10.46
C SER A 9 10.01 10.15 -10.48
N HIS A 10 9.69 9.45 -9.40
CA HIS A 10 8.54 8.52 -9.33
C HIS A 10 7.58 8.85 -8.19
N LEU A 11 7.80 9.95 -7.46
CA LEU A 11 6.88 10.37 -6.39
C LEU A 11 5.46 10.64 -6.90
N ASP A 12 5.34 11.08 -8.14
CA ASP A 12 4.05 11.38 -8.76
C ASP A 12 3.14 10.15 -8.84
N LEU A 13 3.70 8.95 -8.85
CA LEU A 13 2.89 7.72 -8.89
C LEU A 13 1.99 7.56 -7.66
N PHE A 14 2.40 8.14 -6.53
CA PHE A 14 1.58 8.13 -5.31
C PHE A 14 0.50 9.21 -5.32
N GLN A 15 0.53 10.13 -6.27
CA GLN A 15 -0.46 11.19 -6.41
C GLN A 15 -1.47 10.87 -7.52
N LYS A 16 -1.07 10.06 -8.49
CA LYS A 16 -1.94 9.58 -9.56
C LYS A 16 -2.87 8.49 -9.04
N LYS A 17 -3.90 8.15 -9.84
CA LYS A 17 -4.79 7.03 -9.54
C LYS A 17 -4.14 5.71 -9.95
N ALA A 18 -2.91 5.49 -9.53
CA ALA A 18 -2.15 4.30 -9.83
C ALA A 18 -2.40 3.23 -8.77
N PHE A 19 -2.74 2.02 -9.20
CA PHE A 19 -2.87 0.90 -8.28
C PHE A 19 -1.50 0.31 -7.97
N GLY A 20 -1.32 -0.12 -6.74
CA GLY A 20 -0.19 -0.94 -6.36
C GLY A 20 -0.59 -2.40 -6.39
N HIS A 21 0.27 -3.24 -6.94
CA HIS A 21 0.09 -4.69 -6.90
C HIS A 21 0.91 -5.19 -5.73
N LEU A 22 0.22 -5.47 -4.63
CA LEU A 22 0.83 -5.81 -3.34
C LEU A 22 1.03 -7.30 -3.23
N VAL A 23 2.26 -7.70 -2.92
CA VAL A 23 2.60 -9.10 -2.63
C VAL A 23 2.84 -9.25 -1.13
N THR A 24 2.15 -10.21 -0.53
CA THR A 24 2.36 -10.67 0.84
C THR A 24 2.52 -12.18 0.82
N LEU A 25 3.01 -12.77 1.92
CA LEU A 25 3.34 -14.19 1.96
C LEU A 25 2.30 -14.97 2.75
N MET A 26 1.75 -16.00 2.10
CA MET A 26 0.83 -16.95 2.74
C MET A 26 1.58 -17.77 3.80
N PRO A 27 0.86 -18.48 4.72
CA PRO A 27 1.51 -19.29 5.75
C PRO A 27 2.52 -20.31 5.25
N ASN A 28 2.32 -20.84 4.04
CA ASN A 28 3.23 -21.80 3.44
C ASN A 28 4.35 -21.15 2.62
N GLY A 29 4.45 -19.80 2.66
CA GLY A 29 5.44 -19.06 1.88
C GLY A 29 5.03 -18.72 0.47
N GLN A 30 3.86 -19.14 0.03
CA GLN A 30 3.36 -18.82 -1.32
C GLN A 30 3.08 -17.31 -1.41
N PRO A 31 3.63 -16.60 -2.40
CA PRO A 31 3.25 -15.20 -2.61
C PRO A 31 1.80 -15.06 -3.04
N GLN A 32 1.10 -14.09 -2.44
CA GLN A 32 -0.25 -13.68 -2.84
C GLN A 32 -0.18 -12.24 -3.35
N VAL A 33 -0.78 -11.96 -4.49
CA VAL A 33 -0.79 -10.61 -5.06
C VAL A 33 -2.22 -10.10 -5.22
N THR A 34 -2.44 -8.85 -4.80
CA THR A 34 -3.73 -8.16 -4.98
C THR A 34 -3.49 -6.71 -5.36
N PRO A 35 -4.37 -6.11 -6.22
CA PRO A 35 -4.31 -4.68 -6.48
C PRO A 35 -4.89 -3.89 -5.30
N ILE A 36 -4.26 -2.78 -4.97
CA ILE A 36 -4.68 -1.92 -3.87
C ILE A 36 -4.51 -0.45 -4.23
N TRP A 37 -5.21 0.41 -3.48
CA TRP A 37 -4.91 1.83 -3.44
C TRP A 37 -3.65 2.04 -2.60
N ILE A 38 -2.83 3.01 -2.98
CA ILE A 38 -1.54 3.26 -2.32
C ILE A 38 -1.41 4.71 -1.92
N ASP A 39 -0.59 4.93 -0.89
CA ASP A 39 -0.26 6.26 -0.41
C ASP A 39 1.21 6.30 0.04
N TYR A 40 1.71 7.50 0.23
CA TYR A 40 3.08 7.73 0.69
C TYR A 40 3.09 8.97 1.56
N ASP A 41 3.61 8.86 2.78
CA ASP A 41 3.60 9.96 3.74
C ASP A 41 4.92 10.76 3.77
N GLY A 42 5.81 10.50 2.81
CA GLY A 42 7.15 11.12 2.76
C GLY A 42 8.23 10.25 3.38
N ARG A 43 7.86 9.21 4.11
CA ARG A 43 8.78 8.29 4.74
C ARG A 43 8.39 6.83 4.49
N TYR A 44 7.11 6.52 4.62
CA TYR A 44 6.59 5.15 4.46
C TYR A 44 5.61 5.08 3.31
N VAL A 45 5.61 3.95 2.63
CA VAL A 45 4.46 3.59 1.79
C VAL A 45 3.34 3.19 2.75
N VAL A 46 2.15 3.76 2.54
CA VAL A 46 1.02 3.60 3.45
C VAL A 46 -0.05 2.79 2.75
N LEU A 47 -0.45 1.69 3.38
CA LEU A 47 -1.46 0.77 2.90
C LEU A 47 -2.63 0.75 3.86
N ASN A 48 -3.84 0.55 3.34
CA ASN A 48 -5.05 0.46 4.15
C ASN A 48 -5.79 -0.80 3.78
N THR A 49 -6.20 -1.57 4.76
CA THR A 49 -6.98 -2.79 4.55
C THR A 49 -7.95 -2.99 5.72
N ALA A 50 -8.77 -4.01 5.64
CA ALA A 50 -9.65 -4.39 6.74
C ALA A 50 -9.00 -5.49 7.58
N ALA A 51 -9.11 -5.36 8.90
CA ALA A 51 -8.62 -6.36 9.83
C ALA A 51 -9.27 -7.71 9.53
N GLY A 52 -8.46 -8.76 9.54
CA GLY A 52 -8.91 -10.12 9.28
C GLY A 52 -8.89 -10.55 7.83
N ARG A 53 -8.66 -9.65 6.87
CA ARG A 53 -8.44 -10.05 5.49
C ARG A 53 -7.13 -10.83 5.37
N GLN A 54 -7.00 -11.61 4.29
CA GLN A 54 -5.82 -12.47 4.12
C GLN A 54 -4.51 -11.68 4.14
N LYS A 55 -4.46 -10.51 3.49
CA LYS A 55 -3.25 -9.69 3.50
C LYS A 55 -2.92 -9.15 4.89
N ASP A 56 -3.93 -8.83 5.69
CA ASP A 56 -3.72 -8.41 7.08
C ASP A 56 -3.09 -9.55 7.89
N LYS A 57 -3.66 -10.75 7.80
CA LYS A 57 -3.11 -11.92 8.49
C LYS A 57 -1.69 -12.23 8.03
N ASN A 58 -1.45 -12.13 6.72
CA ASN A 58 -0.13 -12.37 6.15
C ASN A 58 0.90 -11.40 6.69
N LEU A 59 0.57 -10.10 6.71
CA LEU A 59 1.50 -9.06 7.15
C LEU A 59 1.75 -9.09 8.66
N GLU A 60 0.76 -9.50 9.45
CA GLU A 60 0.98 -9.68 10.89
C GLU A 60 1.95 -10.82 11.19
N ARG A 61 1.92 -11.87 10.36
CA ARG A 61 2.80 -13.02 10.54
C ARG A 61 4.18 -12.80 9.94
N ASP A 62 4.24 -12.17 8.76
CA ASP A 62 5.48 -11.95 8.02
C ASP A 62 5.39 -10.58 7.34
N GLY A 63 6.14 -9.63 7.85
CA GLY A 63 6.07 -8.24 7.43
C GLY A 63 6.76 -7.91 6.11
N ARG A 64 7.30 -8.90 5.39
CA ARG A 64 7.94 -8.64 4.10
C ARG A 64 6.90 -8.28 3.05
N VAL A 65 7.19 -7.25 2.26
CA VAL A 65 6.28 -6.67 1.27
C VAL A 65 7.02 -6.46 -0.04
N ALA A 66 6.37 -6.79 -1.13
CA ALA A 66 6.76 -6.32 -2.46
C ALA A 66 5.56 -5.64 -3.11
N LEU A 67 5.84 -4.61 -3.89
CA LEU A 67 4.80 -3.77 -4.47
C LEU A 67 5.25 -3.30 -5.85
N SER A 68 4.40 -3.44 -6.85
CA SER A 68 4.63 -2.91 -8.19
C SER A 68 3.57 -1.87 -8.52
N ILE A 69 4.00 -0.68 -8.92
CA ILE A 69 3.13 0.44 -9.26
C ILE A 69 3.41 0.83 -10.70
N ILE A 70 2.42 0.73 -11.55
CA ILE A 70 2.54 1.09 -12.97
C ILE A 70 1.92 2.47 -13.17
N ASP A 71 2.60 3.33 -13.94
CA ASP A 71 2.06 4.62 -14.31
C ASP A 71 0.79 4.42 -15.15
N PRO A 72 -0.37 4.92 -14.73
CA PRO A 72 -1.61 4.73 -15.50
C PRO A 72 -1.60 5.43 -16.85
N ASP A 73 -0.70 6.39 -17.05
CA ASP A 73 -0.57 7.11 -18.31
C ASP A 73 0.50 6.53 -19.23
N ASN A 74 1.39 5.68 -18.69
CA ASN A 74 2.49 5.07 -19.45
C ASN A 74 2.83 3.71 -18.85
N PRO A 75 2.33 2.61 -19.41
CA PRO A 75 2.50 1.28 -18.82
C PRO A 75 3.94 0.76 -18.81
N TYR A 76 4.85 1.43 -19.48
CA TYR A 76 6.27 1.08 -19.45
C TYR A 76 7.03 1.77 -18.33
N ARG A 77 6.39 2.71 -17.65
CA ARG A 77 6.98 3.42 -16.52
C ARG A 77 6.42 2.84 -15.22
N TYR A 78 7.32 2.38 -14.33
CA TYR A 78 6.89 1.72 -13.09
C TYR A 78 7.85 2.00 -11.94
N LEU A 79 7.37 1.72 -10.75
CA LEU A 79 8.15 1.68 -9.52
C LEU A 79 7.89 0.35 -8.82
N GLU A 80 8.96 -0.39 -8.54
CA GLU A 80 8.89 -1.59 -7.72
C GLU A 80 9.50 -1.29 -6.36
N VAL A 81 8.81 -1.66 -5.29
CA VAL A 81 9.24 -1.43 -3.92
C VAL A 81 9.33 -2.78 -3.23
N ARG A 82 10.45 -3.02 -2.57
CA ARG A 82 10.59 -4.12 -1.60
C ARG A 82 10.82 -3.49 -0.24
N GLY A 83 10.09 -3.95 0.75
CA GLY A 83 10.17 -3.37 2.08
C GLY A 83 9.62 -4.30 3.14
N HIS A 84 9.42 -3.72 4.30
CA HIS A 84 8.89 -4.46 5.46
C HIS A 84 7.98 -3.56 6.28
N VAL A 85 7.03 -4.17 6.96
CA VAL A 85 6.11 -3.44 7.84
C VAL A 85 6.90 -2.83 8.99
N ALA A 86 6.82 -1.50 9.11
CA ALA A 86 7.38 -0.77 10.23
C ALA A 86 6.34 -0.55 11.34
N GLU A 87 5.07 -0.42 10.96
CA GLU A 87 3.99 -0.15 11.91
C GLU A 87 2.67 -0.64 11.37
N ARG A 88 1.84 -1.19 12.25
CA ARG A 88 0.43 -1.49 12.00
C ARG A 88 -0.38 -0.68 13.01
N THR A 89 -1.35 0.09 12.56
CA THR A 89 -2.16 0.92 13.46
C THR A 89 -3.59 1.04 12.98
N LEU A 90 -4.52 1.13 13.93
CA LEU A 90 -5.92 1.44 13.63
C LEU A 90 -6.16 2.95 13.68
N GLU A 91 -5.24 3.70 14.30
CA GLU A 91 -5.39 5.13 14.46
C GLU A 91 -5.38 5.83 13.11
N GLY A 92 -6.44 6.60 12.84
CA GLY A 92 -6.58 7.34 11.60
C GLY A 92 -6.96 6.49 10.39
N ALA A 93 -7.19 5.19 10.56
CA ALA A 93 -7.42 4.29 9.43
C ALA A 93 -8.73 4.59 8.69
N ASN A 94 -9.78 5.00 9.39
CA ASN A 94 -11.05 5.37 8.74
C ASN A 94 -10.91 6.66 7.94
N GLN A 95 -10.26 7.68 8.51
CA GLN A 95 -9.99 8.92 7.79
C GLN A 95 -9.12 8.68 6.58
N HIS A 96 -8.14 7.79 6.71
CA HIS A 96 -7.24 7.47 5.61
C HIS A 96 -7.95 6.79 4.45
N ILE A 97 -8.82 5.78 4.71
CA ILE A 97 -9.53 5.13 3.61
C ILE A 97 -10.52 6.09 2.93
N ASP A 98 -11.11 7.03 3.68
CA ASP A 98 -11.95 8.06 3.09
C ASP A 98 -11.12 8.99 2.18
N ALA A 99 -9.92 9.38 2.61
CA ALA A 99 -9.02 10.18 1.78
C ALA A 99 -8.60 9.44 0.50
N MET A 100 -8.37 8.13 0.62
CA MET A 100 -8.08 7.30 -0.55
C MET A 100 -9.28 7.21 -1.51
N ALA A 101 -10.48 7.09 -0.97
CA ALA A 101 -11.71 7.09 -1.78
C ALA A 101 -11.85 8.42 -2.52
N LYS A 102 -11.53 9.53 -1.89
CA LYS A 102 -11.55 10.84 -2.54
C LYS A 102 -10.55 10.89 -3.71
N LYS A 103 -9.35 10.42 -3.47
CA LYS A 103 -8.28 10.41 -4.49
C LYS A 103 -8.65 9.51 -5.68
N TYR A 104 -9.08 8.28 -5.42
CA TYR A 104 -9.22 7.25 -6.45
C TYR A 104 -10.57 7.27 -7.17
N ILE A 105 -11.65 7.59 -6.47
CA ILE A 105 -13.01 7.51 -7.01
C ILE A 105 -13.85 8.78 -6.80
N GLY A 106 -13.26 9.84 -6.23
CA GLY A 106 -13.94 11.12 -6.06
C GLY A 106 -15.05 11.12 -5.01
N GLN A 107 -15.08 10.13 -4.11
CA GLN A 107 -16.09 10.02 -3.05
C GLN A 107 -15.53 10.57 -1.74
N ASP A 108 -16.36 11.30 -0.99
CA ASP A 108 -15.93 11.84 0.31
C ASP A 108 -15.80 10.76 1.36
N LYS A 109 -16.52 9.64 1.20
CA LYS A 109 -16.49 8.49 2.09
C LYS A 109 -16.26 7.23 1.30
N TYR A 110 -15.56 6.28 1.92
CA TYR A 110 -15.36 4.95 1.35
C TYR A 110 -16.70 4.23 1.27
N PRO A 111 -17.19 3.90 0.03
CA PRO A 111 -18.56 3.41 -0.14
C PRO A 111 -18.73 1.91 0.08
N TRP A 112 -17.63 1.15 0.20
CA TRP A 112 -17.68 -0.32 0.22
C TRP A 112 -17.40 -0.91 1.59
N GLY A 113 -17.47 -0.10 2.65
CA GLY A 113 -17.30 -0.60 4.01
C GLY A 113 -18.44 -1.52 4.41
N GLN A 114 -18.10 -2.61 5.10
CA GLN A 114 -19.07 -3.57 5.61
C GLN A 114 -19.38 -3.28 7.08
N PRO A 115 -20.59 -3.64 7.57
CA PRO A 115 -20.91 -3.50 8.99
C PRO A 115 -19.87 -4.24 9.85
N GLY A 116 -19.38 -3.57 10.89
CA GLY A 116 -18.38 -4.15 11.79
C GLY A 116 -16.97 -4.20 11.25
N GLU A 117 -16.74 -3.69 10.04
CA GLU A 117 -15.39 -3.67 9.45
C GLU A 117 -14.47 -2.74 10.25
N VAL A 118 -13.28 -3.24 10.56
CA VAL A 118 -12.24 -2.46 11.24
C VAL A 118 -11.12 -2.20 10.25
N ARG A 119 -10.87 -0.93 9.94
CA ARG A 119 -9.78 -0.55 9.02
C ARG A 119 -8.46 -0.53 9.77
N VAL A 120 -7.38 -0.90 9.06
CA VAL A 120 -6.02 -0.84 9.59
C VAL A 120 -5.10 -0.20 8.57
N ILE A 121 -4.11 0.54 9.08
CA ILE A 121 -3.03 1.12 8.30
C ILE A 121 -1.77 0.29 8.52
N TYR A 122 -1.09 -0.01 7.43
CA TYR A 122 0.28 -0.54 7.46
C TYR A 122 1.23 0.51 6.91
N LYS A 123 2.26 0.84 7.67
CA LYS A 123 3.36 1.70 7.22
C LYS A 123 4.52 0.80 6.85
N VAL A 124 4.93 0.89 5.59
CA VAL A 124 5.96 0.03 5.01
C VAL A 124 7.24 0.84 4.84
N ALA A 125 8.30 0.39 5.50
CA ALA A 125 9.64 0.94 5.29
C ALA A 125 10.20 0.41 3.98
N VAL A 126 10.78 1.29 3.19
CA VAL A 126 11.31 0.95 1.86
C VAL A 126 12.76 0.49 2.01
N ASP A 127 13.05 -0.76 1.66
CA ASP A 127 14.39 -1.32 1.71
C ASP A 127 15.11 -1.20 0.38
N HIS A 128 14.38 -1.34 -0.73
CA HIS A 128 14.95 -1.34 -2.07
C HIS A 128 13.90 -0.94 -3.09
N THR A 129 14.32 -0.22 -4.12
CA THR A 129 13.45 0.14 -5.25
C THR A 129 14.13 -0.18 -6.57
N THR A 130 13.33 -0.55 -7.56
CA THR A 130 13.72 -0.52 -8.96
C THR A 130 12.69 0.30 -9.72
N SER A 131 13.10 0.93 -10.79
CA SER A 131 12.20 1.83 -11.52
C SER A 131 12.61 1.93 -12.98
N MET A 132 11.65 2.34 -13.76
CA MET A 132 11.86 2.58 -15.16
C MET A 132 11.07 3.80 -15.61
#